data_a594fb87d1697af8fe3cfaa53f351387
#
_entry.id   a594fb87d1697af8fe3cfaa53f351387
#
_cell.length_a   1.000
_cell.length_b   1.000
_cell.length_c   1.000
_cell.angle_alpha   90.00
_cell.angle_beta   90.00
_cell.angle_gamma   90.00
#
_symmetry.space_group_name_H-M   'P 1'
#
loop_
_entity.id
_entity.type
_entity.pdbx_description
1 polymer ?
#
loop_
_entity_poly.entity_id
_entity_poly.type
_entity_poly.pdbx_seq_one_letter_code
_entity_poly.pdbx_strand_id
1 'polypeptide(L)'
;ACQYEGPRTDRPPLVGHFAKGVPVSYVQLPDETTDRLGNYVGAIAVNRGQGLVGIASPKNGLWAVLDGKDGRLISETVLADASGIAPSPKSFAVSSYRGDFLDRQSPVAWDQHIIRI
;
A
#
# COMPACT_ATOMS: atom_id res chain seq x y z
N ALA A 1 3.58 7.92 -0.49
CA ALA A 1 4.23 6.68 -0.89
C ALA A 1 5.23 6.97 -2.00
N CYS A 2 6.28 6.19 -2.10
CA CYS A 2 7.35 6.40 -3.07
C CYS A 2 7.97 5.09 -3.57
N GLN A 3 8.80 5.25 -4.58
CA GLN A 3 9.70 4.24 -5.12
C GLN A 3 11.14 4.68 -4.85
N TYR A 4 12.01 3.70 -4.63
CA TYR A 4 13.45 3.90 -4.53
C TYR A 4 14.17 3.00 -5.54
N GLU A 5 15.07 3.57 -6.33
CA GLU A 5 15.78 2.86 -7.40
C GLU A 5 17.22 2.44 -7.02
N GLY A 6 17.61 2.62 -5.78
CA GLY A 6 18.89 2.16 -5.26
C GLY A 6 18.90 0.67 -4.91
N PRO A 7 20.01 0.20 -4.30
CA PRO A 7 20.16 -1.19 -3.88
C PRO A 7 19.00 -1.63 -2.97
N ARG A 8 18.56 -2.87 -3.14
CA ARG A 8 17.44 -3.44 -2.30
C ARG A 8 17.80 -3.52 -0.81
N THR A 9 19.09 -3.55 -0.52
CA THR A 9 19.63 -3.60 0.86
C THR A 9 19.49 -2.29 1.62
N ASP A 10 19.20 -1.18 0.94
CA ASP A 10 19.21 0.15 1.57
C ASP A 10 17.98 0.41 2.45
N ARG A 11 16.87 -0.28 2.19
CA ARG A 11 15.60 -0.22 2.97
C ARG A 11 15.15 1.20 3.33
N PRO A 12 15.07 2.13 2.36
CA PRO A 12 14.61 3.47 2.66
C PRO A 12 13.14 3.47 3.08
N PRO A 13 12.69 4.45 3.88
CA PRO A 13 11.27 4.59 4.18
C PRO A 13 10.48 4.91 2.92
N LEU A 14 9.48 4.08 2.59
CA LEU A 14 8.66 4.20 1.39
C LEU A 14 7.35 4.95 1.60
N VAL A 15 7.00 5.22 2.85
CA VAL A 15 5.77 5.93 3.24
C VAL A 15 6.13 7.08 4.15
N GLY A 16 5.54 8.22 3.90
CA GLY A 16 5.66 9.39 4.78
C GLY A 16 4.32 10.10 4.91
N HIS A 17 4.18 10.88 5.95
CA HIS A 17 3.04 11.77 6.15
C HIS A 17 3.51 13.19 6.47
N PHE A 18 2.67 14.14 6.18
CA PHE A 18 2.91 15.55 6.47
C PHE A 18 1.61 16.28 6.73
N ALA A 19 1.70 17.41 7.43
CA ALA A 19 0.63 18.37 7.58
C ALA A 19 1.14 19.76 7.21
N LYS A 20 0.23 20.72 6.95
CA LYS A 20 0.62 22.08 6.64
C LYS A 20 1.47 22.67 7.77
N GLY A 21 2.67 23.14 7.43
CA GLY A 21 3.60 23.75 8.38
C GLY A 21 4.40 22.74 9.24
N VAL A 22 4.29 21.46 8.98
CA VAL A 22 5.03 20.40 9.67
C VAL A 22 5.93 19.68 8.66
N PRO A 23 7.21 19.42 8.99
CA PRO A 23 8.09 18.62 8.13
C PRO A 23 7.50 17.23 7.86
N VAL A 24 7.91 16.62 6.75
CA VAL A 24 7.56 15.22 6.42
C VAL A 24 8.12 14.30 7.49
N SER A 25 7.27 13.46 8.05
CA SER A 25 7.66 12.35 8.92
C SER A 25 7.59 11.04 8.15
N TYR A 26 8.60 10.20 8.30
CA TYR A 26 8.66 8.92 7.61
C TYR A 26 8.18 7.79 8.49
N VAL A 27 7.39 6.90 7.90
CA VAL A 27 6.90 5.69 8.55
C VAL A 27 8.01 4.64 8.53
N GLN A 28 8.37 4.14 9.71
CA GLN A 28 9.30 3.02 9.85
C GLN A 28 8.49 1.71 9.85
N LEU A 29 8.62 0.95 8.78
CA LEU A 29 8.04 -0.40 8.68
C LEU A 29 9.06 -1.43 9.20
N PRO A 30 8.60 -2.61 9.65
CA PRO A 30 9.50 -3.71 9.94
C PRO A 30 10.42 -4.03 8.75
N ASP A 31 11.65 -4.42 9.01
CA ASP A 31 12.63 -4.73 7.96
C ASP A 31 12.12 -5.79 6.98
N GLU A 32 11.46 -6.83 7.48
CA GLU A 32 10.85 -7.88 6.66
C GLU A 32 9.78 -7.34 5.72
N THR A 33 8.93 -6.41 6.20
CA THR A 33 7.91 -5.73 5.36
C THR A 33 8.57 -4.89 4.30
N THR A 34 9.59 -4.12 4.68
CA THR A 34 10.34 -3.26 3.75
C THR A 34 11.02 -4.09 2.66
N ASP A 35 11.65 -5.21 3.01
CA ASP A 35 12.25 -6.16 2.04
C ASP A 35 11.19 -6.71 1.09
N ARG A 36 10.02 -7.09 1.60
CA ARG A 36 8.91 -7.63 0.80
C ARG A 36 8.26 -6.58 -0.09
N LEU A 37 8.25 -5.31 0.28
CA LEU A 37 7.81 -4.21 -0.58
C LEU A 37 8.79 -3.96 -1.75
N GLY A 38 10.06 -4.38 -1.63
CA GLY A 38 11.05 -4.32 -2.70
C GLY A 38 11.32 -2.92 -3.21
N ASN A 39 11.43 -1.95 -2.31
CA ASN A 39 11.67 -0.53 -2.62
C ASN A 39 10.55 0.14 -3.44
N TYR A 40 9.34 -0.42 -3.43
CA TYR A 40 8.26 0.09 -4.27
C TYR A 40 6.90 0.06 -3.55
N VAL A 41 6.25 1.21 -3.49
CA VAL A 41 4.82 1.35 -3.16
C VAL A 41 4.13 2.06 -4.32
N GLY A 42 3.33 1.32 -5.10
CA GLY A 42 2.68 1.80 -6.32
C GLY A 42 1.34 2.49 -6.07
N ALA A 43 0.64 2.12 -5.02
CA ALA A 43 -0.65 2.72 -4.68
C ALA A 43 -0.79 2.94 -3.17
N ILE A 44 -1.53 3.99 -2.82
CA ILE A 44 -1.86 4.34 -1.43
C ILE A 44 -3.30 4.83 -1.35
N ALA A 45 -4.00 4.44 -0.31
CA ALA A 45 -5.35 4.91 -0.01
C ALA A 45 -5.53 5.19 1.49
N VAL A 46 -6.40 6.12 1.82
CA VAL A 46 -6.74 6.47 3.20
C VAL A 46 -8.19 6.14 3.49
N ASN A 47 -8.43 5.27 4.45
CA ASN A 47 -9.75 4.99 4.98
C ASN A 47 -10.00 5.84 6.22
N ARG A 48 -10.53 7.04 6.03
CA ARG A 48 -10.77 8.00 7.11
C ARG A 48 -11.75 7.49 8.16
N GLY A 49 -12.76 6.73 7.75
CA GLY A 49 -13.77 6.19 8.66
C GLY A 49 -13.21 5.17 9.66
N GLN A 50 -12.13 4.51 9.30
CA GLN A 50 -11.45 3.51 10.12
C GLN A 50 -10.10 3.99 10.68
N GLY A 51 -9.63 5.18 10.28
CA GLY A 51 -8.32 5.68 10.67
C GLY A 51 -7.16 4.85 10.10
N LEU A 52 -7.32 4.29 8.90
CA LEU A 52 -6.36 3.37 8.30
C LEU A 52 -5.73 3.95 7.03
N VAL A 53 -4.51 3.52 6.76
CA VAL A 53 -3.81 3.75 5.49
C VAL A 53 -3.49 2.40 4.86
N GLY A 54 -3.88 2.23 3.59
CA GLY A 54 -3.56 1.03 2.81
C GLY A 54 -2.49 1.35 1.77
N ILE A 55 -1.54 0.45 1.58
CA ILE A 55 -0.48 0.53 0.57
C ILE A 55 -0.43 -0.75 -0.25
N ALA A 56 -0.09 -0.65 -1.53
CA ALA A 56 0.08 -1.82 -2.41
C ALA A 56 1.38 -1.72 -3.21
N SER A 57 2.05 -2.87 -3.34
CA SER A 57 3.27 -3.06 -4.12
C SER A 57 3.08 -4.16 -5.17
N PRO A 58 2.80 -3.82 -6.43
CA PRO A 58 2.63 -4.81 -7.48
C PRO A 58 3.90 -5.62 -7.76
N LYS A 59 5.07 -5.00 -7.68
CA LYS A 59 6.35 -5.68 -7.97
C LYS A 59 6.58 -6.96 -7.15
N ASN A 60 6.10 -6.98 -5.91
CA ASN A 60 6.29 -8.12 -5.01
C ASN A 60 4.99 -8.78 -4.56
N GLY A 61 3.86 -8.35 -5.12
CA GLY A 61 2.57 -8.94 -4.82
C GLY A 61 2.20 -8.84 -3.33
N LEU A 62 2.32 -7.65 -2.77
CA LEU A 62 2.01 -7.38 -1.37
C LEU A 62 1.14 -6.13 -1.24
N TRP A 63 0.16 -6.19 -0.36
CA TRP A 63 -0.47 -4.99 0.16
C TRP A 63 -0.51 -5.03 1.68
N ALA A 64 -0.52 -3.87 2.31
CA ALA A 64 -0.47 -3.75 3.75
C ALA A 64 -1.41 -2.67 4.27
N VAL A 65 -1.84 -2.83 5.52
CA VAL A 65 -2.65 -1.88 6.27
C VAL A 65 -1.83 -1.29 7.40
N LEU A 66 -1.82 0.01 7.47
CA LEU A 66 -1.13 0.79 8.50
C LEU A 66 -2.14 1.56 9.35
N ASP A 67 -1.81 1.80 10.59
CA ASP A 67 -2.51 2.75 11.44
C ASP A 67 -2.31 4.17 10.89
N GLY A 68 -3.41 4.90 10.69
CA GLY A 68 -3.34 6.25 10.10
C GLY A 68 -2.79 7.32 11.04
N LYS A 69 -2.64 7.03 12.34
CA LYS A 69 -2.15 7.97 13.34
C LYS A 69 -0.62 7.95 13.46
N ASP A 70 -0.05 6.76 13.51
CA ASP A 70 1.39 6.57 13.77
C ASP A 70 2.12 5.78 12.68
N GLY A 71 1.41 5.27 11.69
CA GLY A 71 1.99 4.50 10.59
C GLY A 71 2.34 3.06 10.95
N ARG A 72 2.01 2.59 12.15
CA ARG A 72 2.31 1.22 12.58
C ARG A 72 1.64 0.19 11.67
N LEU A 73 2.39 -0.84 11.30
CA LEU A 73 1.87 -1.96 10.53
C LEU A 73 0.79 -2.71 11.33
N ILE A 74 -0.39 -2.87 10.73
CA ILE A 74 -1.51 -3.63 11.29
C ILE A 74 -1.57 -5.03 10.66
N SER A 75 -1.49 -5.10 9.33
CA SER A 75 -1.55 -6.38 8.61
C SER A 75 -0.87 -6.30 7.26
N GLU A 76 -0.45 -7.46 6.77
CA GLU A 76 0.05 -7.68 5.42
C GLU A 76 -0.74 -8.79 4.75
N THR A 77 -0.89 -8.70 3.46
CA THR A 77 -1.56 -9.72 2.65
C THR A 77 -0.83 -9.89 1.32
N VAL A 78 -0.52 -11.13 1.00
CA VAL A 78 0.05 -11.49 -0.30
C VAL A 78 -1.07 -11.53 -1.32
N LEU A 79 -0.91 -10.76 -2.38
CA LEU A 79 -1.76 -10.78 -3.57
C LEU A 79 -0.86 -10.50 -4.77
N ALA A 80 -0.66 -11.50 -5.61
CA ALA A 80 0.20 -11.38 -6.79
C ALA A 80 -0.23 -10.19 -7.64
N ASP A 81 0.75 -9.35 -7.99
CA ASP A 81 0.53 -8.13 -8.79
C ASP A 81 -0.50 -7.15 -8.17
N ALA A 82 -0.58 -7.07 -6.83
CA ALA A 82 -1.46 -6.14 -6.10
C ALA A 82 -1.25 -4.72 -6.58
N SER A 83 -2.21 -4.15 -7.28
CA SER A 83 -2.07 -2.89 -8.02
C SER A 83 -2.85 -1.74 -7.41
N GLY A 84 -4.18 -1.76 -7.51
CA GLY A 84 -5.04 -0.70 -7.00
C GLY A 84 -5.51 -0.99 -5.57
N ILE A 85 -5.71 0.08 -4.81
CA ILE A 85 -6.23 0.01 -3.45
C ILE A 85 -7.21 1.16 -3.20
N ALA A 86 -8.38 0.87 -2.64
CA ALA A 86 -9.39 1.86 -2.29
C ALA A 86 -10.05 1.54 -0.94
N PRO A 87 -10.57 2.55 -0.21
CA PRO A 87 -11.28 2.31 1.04
C PRO A 87 -12.51 1.43 0.86
N SER A 88 -12.71 0.48 1.77
CA SER A 88 -13.93 -0.30 1.92
C SER A 88 -14.55 -0.07 3.31
N PRO A 89 -15.76 -0.56 3.62
CA PRO A 89 -16.42 -0.25 4.89
C PRO A 89 -15.59 -0.59 6.14
N LYS A 90 -14.77 -1.64 6.09
CA LYS A 90 -13.99 -2.09 7.26
C LYS A 90 -12.47 -2.04 7.05
N SER A 91 -12.00 -1.98 5.80
CA SER A 91 -10.58 -2.04 5.45
C SER A 91 -10.37 -1.44 4.06
N PHE A 92 -9.86 -2.23 3.12
CA PHE A 92 -9.60 -1.83 1.74
C PHE A 92 -10.09 -2.88 0.76
N ALA A 93 -10.48 -2.42 -0.43
CA ALA A 93 -10.62 -3.23 -1.63
C ALA A 93 -9.33 -3.12 -2.42
N VAL A 94 -8.75 -4.24 -2.83
CA VAL A 94 -7.51 -4.31 -3.58
C VAL A 94 -7.73 -5.02 -4.89
N SER A 95 -7.14 -4.53 -5.96
CA SER A 95 -7.13 -5.18 -7.27
C SER A 95 -5.75 -5.70 -7.62
N SER A 96 -5.69 -6.58 -8.62
CA SER A 96 -4.43 -7.04 -9.20
C SER A 96 -4.42 -6.90 -10.72
N TYR A 97 -3.22 -6.84 -11.32
CA TYR A 97 -3.08 -6.94 -12.77
C TYR A 97 -3.52 -8.31 -13.32
N ARG A 98 -3.71 -9.32 -12.45
CA ARG A 98 -4.21 -10.65 -12.83
C ARG A 98 -5.72 -10.72 -12.86
N GLY A 99 -6.42 -9.63 -12.60
CA GLY A 99 -7.87 -9.57 -12.63
C GLY A 99 -8.56 -9.79 -11.29
N ASP A 100 -7.82 -9.94 -10.18
CA ASP A 100 -8.42 -10.06 -8.86
C ASP A 100 -9.00 -8.71 -8.41
N PHE A 101 -10.20 -8.75 -7.88
CA PHE A 101 -10.84 -7.61 -7.22
C PHE A 101 -11.84 -8.11 -6.17
N LEU A 102 -11.60 -7.77 -4.91
CA LEU A 102 -12.31 -8.33 -3.76
C LEU A 102 -12.18 -9.87 -3.75
N ASP A 103 -13.30 -10.58 -3.78
CA ASP A 103 -13.43 -12.03 -3.81
C ASP A 103 -13.69 -12.60 -5.22
N ARG A 104 -13.52 -11.76 -6.25
CA ARG A 104 -13.82 -12.11 -7.65
C ARG A 104 -12.58 -12.03 -8.51
N GLN A 105 -12.58 -12.83 -9.57
CA GLN A 105 -11.60 -12.77 -10.63
C GLN A 105 -12.28 -12.38 -11.96
N SER A 106 -11.61 -11.51 -12.70
CA SER A 106 -12.02 -11.01 -14.01
C SER A 106 -10.94 -11.34 -15.05
N PRO A 107 -11.28 -11.54 -16.32
CA PRO A 107 -10.27 -11.64 -17.38
C PRO A 107 -9.59 -10.31 -17.70
N VAL A 108 -10.00 -9.23 -17.05
CA VAL A 108 -9.44 -7.88 -17.25
C VAL A 108 -8.36 -7.61 -16.20
N ALA A 109 -7.21 -7.15 -16.64
CA ALA A 109 -6.17 -6.62 -15.76
C ALA A 109 -6.61 -5.28 -15.18
N TRP A 110 -6.61 -5.17 -13.86
CA TRP A 110 -6.98 -3.93 -13.17
C TRP A 110 -5.73 -3.07 -12.92
N ASP A 111 -5.81 -1.81 -13.33
CA ASP A 111 -4.77 -0.82 -13.05
C ASP A 111 -4.74 -0.42 -11.56
N GLN A 112 -3.72 0.37 -11.20
CA GLN A 112 -3.50 0.86 -9.84
C GLN A 112 -4.44 2.00 -9.41
N HIS A 113 -5.31 2.47 -10.29
CA HIS A 113 -6.23 3.57 -10.03
C HIS A 113 -7.64 3.06 -9.72
N ILE A 114 -7.91 2.78 -8.45
CA ILE A 114 -9.25 2.50 -7.97
C ILE A 114 -9.72 3.68 -7.14
N ILE A 115 -10.95 4.12 -7.39
CA ILE A 115 -11.58 5.15 -6.59
C ILE A 115 -12.97 4.68 -6.14
N ARG A 116 -13.31 4.97 -4.90
CA ARG A 116 -14.66 4.78 -4.40
C ARG A 116 -15.47 6.06 -4.62
N ILE A 117 -16.58 5.94 -5.28
CA ILE A 117 -17.58 7.00 -5.46
C ILE A 117 -18.74 6.83 -4.48
#